data_50895cdebccd6008535170f2683603bf
#
_entry.id   50895cdebccd6008535170f2683603bf
#
_cell.length_a   1.000
_cell.length_b   1.000
_cell.length_c   1.000
_cell.angle_alpha   90.00
_cell.angle_beta   90.00
_cell.angle_gamma   90.00
#
_symmetry.space_group_name_H-M   'P 1'
#
loop_
_entity.id
_entity.type
_entity.pdbx_description
1 polymer ?
#
loop_
_entity_poly.entity_id
_entity_poly.type
_entity_poly.pdbx_seq_one_letter_code
_entity_poly.pdbx_strand_id
1 'polypeptide(L)'
;MIAPAGTRPQPLRRSSGPAPQAVIFDLDGVLVDSEPLHHHAANAVLAEGGHPPLSLAEYTRYLGLTDEDMWRDLRTMRDLGRPHEHYLSRFDSLVLAEYRHHAVAAPGAIDLLDWLTDCGLPLAVASSSRSQWVKTCLHAIGLLGYFDRVVAGDMVASAKPDPEIYLLAARQLRAQPARCVVFEDSPPGVTAASRAGMYTIAVCTAYTPPGLATGAHFAVNSLAEVSRALRGRTFARAAHRGAPGVGHNGGHGF
;
A
#
# COMPACT_ATOMS: atom_id res chain seq x y z
N MET A 1 29.79 -20.49 0.30
CA MET A 1 29.84 -19.20 1.03
C MET A 1 28.45 -18.93 1.56
N ILE A 2 28.27 -18.94 2.87
CA ILE A 2 26.99 -18.80 3.56
C ILE A 2 26.71 -17.30 3.66
N ALA A 3 25.55 -16.85 3.19
CA ALA A 3 25.10 -15.46 3.31
C ALA A 3 24.91 -15.08 4.79
N PRO A 4 25.23 -13.84 5.19
CA PRO A 4 25.11 -13.43 6.59
C PRO A 4 23.64 -13.39 7.02
N ALA A 5 23.40 -13.90 8.23
CA ALA A 5 22.11 -13.99 8.89
C ALA A 5 21.41 -12.63 8.96
N GLY A 6 20.16 -12.61 8.50
CA GLY A 6 19.29 -11.45 8.51
C GLY A 6 19.15 -10.87 9.92
N THR A 7 19.29 -9.59 10.01
CA THR A 7 19.06 -8.77 11.21
C THR A 7 17.60 -8.99 11.67
N ARG A 8 17.41 -9.60 12.82
CA ARG A 8 16.07 -9.76 13.44
C ARG A 8 15.40 -8.38 13.53
N PRO A 9 14.15 -8.22 13.10
CA PRO A 9 13.43 -6.98 13.29
C PRO A 9 13.36 -6.66 14.79
N GLN A 10 13.84 -5.49 15.17
CA GLN A 10 13.72 -5.03 16.53
C GLN A 10 12.24 -4.77 16.85
N PRO A 11 11.75 -5.15 18.05
CA PRO A 11 10.38 -4.86 18.43
C PRO A 11 10.18 -3.34 18.38
N LEU A 12 9.05 -2.89 17.78
CA LEU A 12 8.62 -1.49 17.75
C LEU A 12 8.80 -0.89 19.15
N ARG A 13 9.93 -0.20 19.38
CA ARG A 13 10.17 0.53 20.61
C ARG A 13 9.03 1.53 20.76
N ARG A 14 8.56 1.76 22.00
CA ARG A 14 7.64 2.84 22.32
C ARG A 14 8.27 4.12 21.74
N SER A 15 7.77 4.61 20.60
CA SER A 15 8.13 5.94 20.15
C SER A 15 7.56 6.88 21.22
N SER A 16 8.39 7.72 21.79
CA SER A 16 8.00 8.83 22.68
C SER A 16 7.26 9.94 21.90
N GLY A 17 6.88 9.65 20.65
CA GLY A 17 6.14 10.55 19.79
C GLY A 17 4.63 10.58 20.09
N PRO A 18 3.94 11.66 19.69
CA PRO A 18 2.49 11.77 19.83
C PRO A 18 1.80 10.66 19.02
N ALA A 19 0.63 10.19 19.51
CA ALA A 19 -0.17 9.17 18.82
C ALA A 19 -0.51 9.61 17.38
N PRO A 20 -0.58 8.67 16.40
CA PRO A 20 -0.96 9.00 15.02
C PRO A 20 -2.36 9.62 14.98
N GLN A 21 -2.55 10.53 14.02
CA GLN A 21 -3.85 11.19 13.75
C GLN A 21 -4.58 10.57 12.57
N ALA A 22 -3.86 9.93 11.64
CA ALA A 22 -4.42 9.31 10.45
C ALA A 22 -3.48 8.24 9.90
N VAL A 23 -4.04 7.33 9.10
CA VAL A 23 -3.26 6.34 8.34
C VAL A 23 -3.62 6.45 6.87
N ILE A 24 -2.60 6.43 6.02
CA ILE A 24 -2.71 6.56 4.58
C ILE A 24 -2.10 5.31 3.95
N PHE A 25 -2.80 4.72 3.02
CA PHE A 25 -2.34 3.52 2.31
C PHE A 25 -2.09 3.85 0.84
N ASP A 26 -1.00 3.37 0.30
CA ASP A 26 -0.98 3.14 -1.14
C ASP A 26 -1.95 2.00 -1.49
N LEU A 27 -2.32 1.88 -2.76
CA LEU A 27 -3.23 0.83 -3.24
C LEU A 27 -2.46 -0.37 -3.77
N ASP A 28 -1.69 -0.11 -4.83
CA ASP A 28 -1.02 -1.12 -5.64
C ASP A 28 0.16 -1.70 -4.87
N GLY A 29 0.24 -3.04 -4.73
CA GLY A 29 1.26 -3.69 -3.90
C GLY A 29 1.07 -3.58 -2.38
N VAL A 30 0.12 -2.76 -1.89
CA VAL A 30 -0.19 -2.60 -0.45
C VAL A 30 -1.54 -3.20 -0.09
N LEU A 31 -2.63 -2.70 -0.68
CA LEU A 31 -4.01 -3.17 -0.41
C LEU A 31 -4.44 -4.26 -1.39
N VAL A 32 -3.80 -4.35 -2.53
CA VAL A 32 -4.03 -5.34 -3.60
C VAL A 32 -2.71 -5.72 -4.24
N ASP A 33 -2.53 -6.98 -4.58
CA ASP A 33 -1.46 -7.42 -5.48
C ASP A 33 -1.93 -7.22 -6.93
N SER A 34 -1.70 -6.02 -7.47
CA SER A 34 -2.20 -5.60 -8.78
C SER A 34 -1.26 -5.92 -9.93
N GLU A 35 0.02 -6.18 -9.68
CA GLU A 35 1.00 -6.41 -10.75
C GLU A 35 0.67 -7.60 -11.67
N PRO A 36 0.21 -8.77 -11.16
CA PRO A 36 -0.25 -9.86 -12.02
C PRO A 36 -1.44 -9.47 -12.90
N LEU A 37 -2.34 -8.61 -12.41
CA LEU A 37 -3.52 -8.16 -13.14
C LEU A 37 -3.14 -7.21 -14.27
N HIS A 38 -2.23 -6.28 -14.01
CA HIS A 38 -1.68 -5.37 -15.03
C HIS A 38 -0.90 -6.13 -16.10
N HIS A 39 -0.05 -7.09 -15.70
CA HIS A 39 0.67 -7.95 -16.64
C HIS A 39 -0.29 -8.76 -17.53
N HIS A 40 -1.36 -9.32 -16.95
CA HIS A 40 -2.39 -10.03 -17.71
C HIS A 40 -3.11 -9.10 -18.70
N ALA A 41 -3.52 -7.91 -18.26
CA ALA A 41 -4.14 -6.92 -19.12
C ALA A 41 -3.22 -6.48 -20.27
N ALA A 42 -1.92 -6.24 -20.01
CA ALA A 42 -0.95 -5.89 -21.05
C ALA A 42 -0.82 -7.01 -22.09
N ASN A 43 -0.76 -8.26 -21.66
CA ASN A 43 -0.69 -9.39 -22.56
C ASN A 43 -1.97 -9.59 -23.37
N ALA A 44 -3.13 -9.30 -22.82
CA ALA A 44 -4.39 -9.33 -23.55
C ALA A 44 -4.42 -8.26 -24.66
N VAL A 45 -3.92 -7.04 -24.38
CA VAL A 45 -3.79 -5.98 -25.41
C VAL A 45 -2.84 -6.42 -26.53
N LEU A 46 -1.71 -7.02 -26.20
CA LEU A 46 -0.76 -7.52 -27.20
C LEU A 46 -1.37 -8.62 -28.05
N ALA A 47 -2.09 -9.56 -27.43
CA ALA A 47 -2.76 -10.67 -28.12
C ALA A 47 -3.82 -10.19 -29.11
N GLU A 48 -4.59 -9.13 -28.80
CA GLU A 48 -5.54 -8.50 -29.73
C GLU A 48 -4.86 -7.98 -31.02
N GLY A 49 -3.59 -7.56 -30.91
CA GLY A 49 -2.77 -7.13 -32.06
C GLY A 49 -2.01 -8.26 -32.73
N GLY A 50 -2.16 -9.51 -32.27
CA GLY A 50 -1.39 -10.65 -32.78
C GLY A 50 0.10 -10.65 -32.36
N HIS A 51 0.45 -9.88 -31.33
CA HIS A 51 1.83 -9.79 -30.81
C HIS A 51 2.09 -10.83 -29.73
N PRO A 52 3.33 -11.32 -29.59
CA PRO A 52 3.70 -12.27 -28.55
C PRO A 52 3.55 -11.63 -27.15
N PRO A 53 3.22 -12.43 -26.11
CA PRO A 53 3.09 -11.93 -24.76
C PRO A 53 4.44 -11.42 -24.22
N LEU A 54 4.36 -10.51 -23.25
CA LEU A 54 5.49 -10.16 -22.38
C LEU A 54 5.72 -11.31 -21.39
N SER A 55 6.94 -11.80 -21.33
CA SER A 55 7.36 -12.62 -20.19
C SER A 55 7.36 -11.78 -18.91
N LEU A 56 7.28 -12.43 -17.75
CA LEU A 56 7.38 -11.72 -16.48
C LEU A 56 8.69 -10.93 -16.36
N ALA A 57 9.81 -11.49 -16.85
CA ALA A 57 11.11 -10.82 -16.84
C ALA A 57 11.16 -9.56 -17.74
N GLU A 58 10.40 -9.51 -18.82
CA GLU A 58 10.25 -8.30 -19.63
C GLU A 58 9.36 -7.30 -18.94
N TYR A 59 8.24 -7.76 -18.38
CA TYR A 59 7.28 -6.89 -17.69
C TYR A 59 7.90 -6.20 -16.47
N THR A 60 8.72 -6.90 -15.68
CA THR A 60 9.37 -6.31 -14.49
C THR A 60 10.27 -5.11 -14.79
N ARG A 61 10.69 -4.90 -16.04
CA ARG A 61 11.44 -3.70 -16.44
C ARG A 61 10.57 -2.44 -16.47
N TYR A 62 9.26 -2.60 -16.50
CA TYR A 62 8.29 -1.52 -16.54
C TYR A 62 7.73 -1.16 -15.16
N LEU A 63 8.06 -1.94 -14.12
CA LEU A 63 7.63 -1.65 -12.75
C LEU A 63 8.13 -0.27 -12.30
N GLY A 64 7.19 0.55 -11.85
CA GLY A 64 7.48 1.92 -11.42
C GLY A 64 7.55 2.96 -12.54
N LEU A 65 7.37 2.57 -13.80
CA LEU A 65 7.15 3.48 -14.91
C LEU A 65 5.67 3.82 -15.05
N THR A 66 5.38 4.87 -15.81
CA THR A 66 3.98 5.17 -16.18
C THR A 66 3.51 4.22 -17.27
N ASP A 67 2.19 3.97 -17.34
CA ASP A 67 1.60 3.19 -18.43
C ASP A 67 1.93 3.80 -19.80
N GLU A 68 1.99 5.13 -19.86
CA GLU A 68 2.36 5.85 -21.08
C GLU A 68 3.78 5.53 -21.53
N ASP A 69 4.73 5.48 -20.59
CA ASP A 69 6.12 5.14 -20.91
C ASP A 69 6.26 3.68 -21.31
N MET A 70 5.58 2.76 -20.61
CA MET A 70 5.54 1.35 -20.97
C MET A 70 5.01 1.16 -22.40
N TRP A 71 3.86 1.71 -22.73
CA TRP A 71 3.26 1.52 -24.07
C TRP A 71 4.02 2.25 -25.18
N ARG A 72 4.68 3.38 -24.86
CA ARG A 72 5.57 4.07 -25.80
C ARG A 72 6.80 3.23 -26.14
N ASP A 73 7.42 2.63 -25.12
CA ASP A 73 8.59 1.76 -25.29
C ASP A 73 8.22 0.47 -26.02
N LEU A 74 7.16 -0.22 -25.58
CA LEU A 74 6.67 -1.44 -26.24
C LEU A 74 6.32 -1.22 -27.72
N ARG A 75 5.67 -0.10 -28.01
CA ARG A 75 5.33 0.23 -29.39
C ARG A 75 6.56 0.37 -30.26
N THR A 76 7.61 0.97 -29.74
CA THR A 76 8.88 1.16 -30.47
C THR A 76 9.65 -0.16 -30.59
N MET A 77 9.79 -0.92 -29.49
CA MET A 77 10.58 -2.14 -29.46
C MET A 77 9.96 -3.30 -30.26
N ARG A 78 8.64 -3.37 -30.32
CA ARG A 78 7.89 -4.46 -30.98
C ARG A 78 7.21 -4.06 -32.28
N ASP A 79 7.48 -2.83 -32.77
CA ASP A 79 6.87 -2.29 -34.00
C ASP A 79 5.34 -2.44 -34.00
N LEU A 80 4.70 -2.02 -32.91
CA LEU A 80 3.26 -2.10 -32.77
C LEU A 80 2.59 -1.09 -33.72
N GLY A 81 1.79 -1.55 -34.66
CA GLY A 81 1.31 -0.79 -35.81
C GLY A 81 0.26 0.30 -35.53
N ARG A 82 -0.27 0.40 -34.29
CA ARG A 82 -1.27 1.41 -33.93
C ARG A 82 -0.66 2.55 -33.11
N PRO A 83 -1.33 3.74 -33.03
CA PRO A 83 -0.92 4.81 -32.12
C PRO A 83 -0.89 4.35 -30.67
N HIS A 84 -0.04 4.95 -29.83
CA HIS A 84 0.11 4.52 -28.45
C HIS A 84 -1.17 4.76 -27.61
N GLU A 85 -1.97 5.77 -27.95
CA GLU A 85 -3.25 6.06 -27.32
C GLU A 85 -4.25 4.91 -27.48
N HIS A 86 -4.17 4.16 -28.58
CA HIS A 86 -4.98 2.96 -28.78
C HIS A 86 -4.65 1.90 -27.73
N TYR A 87 -3.35 1.66 -27.50
CA TYR A 87 -2.90 0.67 -26.52
C TYR A 87 -3.23 1.10 -25.09
N LEU A 88 -3.03 2.37 -24.74
CA LEU A 88 -3.41 2.94 -23.45
C LEU A 88 -4.90 2.79 -23.17
N SER A 89 -5.76 3.14 -24.13
CA SER A 89 -7.22 3.03 -23.96
C SER A 89 -7.67 1.58 -23.79
N ARG A 90 -7.07 0.66 -24.57
CA ARG A 90 -7.39 -0.78 -24.43
C ARG A 90 -6.90 -1.33 -23.09
N PHE A 91 -5.68 -0.97 -22.71
CA PHE A 91 -5.11 -1.36 -21.42
C PHE A 91 -5.97 -0.87 -20.26
N ASP A 92 -6.35 0.42 -20.25
CA ASP A 92 -7.25 1.01 -19.25
C ASP A 92 -8.54 0.19 -19.09
N SER A 93 -9.18 -0.17 -20.22
CA SER A 93 -10.41 -0.95 -20.21
C SER A 93 -10.21 -2.35 -19.65
N LEU A 94 -9.08 -3.00 -19.96
CA LEU A 94 -8.79 -4.36 -19.53
C LEU A 94 -8.36 -4.39 -18.06
N VAL A 95 -7.56 -3.43 -17.60
CA VAL A 95 -7.23 -3.30 -16.15
C VAL A 95 -8.50 -3.14 -15.32
N LEU A 96 -9.45 -2.34 -15.76
CA LEU A 96 -10.75 -2.21 -15.08
C LEU A 96 -11.53 -3.53 -15.05
N ALA A 97 -11.45 -4.34 -16.09
CA ALA A 97 -12.06 -5.66 -16.13
C ALA A 97 -11.34 -6.63 -15.17
N GLU A 98 -10.01 -6.64 -15.17
CA GLU A 98 -9.20 -7.44 -14.26
C GLU A 98 -9.53 -7.11 -12.79
N TYR A 99 -9.60 -5.83 -12.43
CA TYR A 99 -9.97 -5.44 -11.07
C TYR A 99 -11.36 -5.94 -10.67
N ARG A 100 -12.35 -5.84 -11.55
CA ARG A 100 -13.72 -6.30 -11.24
C ARG A 100 -13.83 -7.80 -11.01
N HIS A 101 -13.02 -8.59 -11.70
CA HIS A 101 -13.17 -10.04 -11.74
C HIS A 101 -12.12 -10.81 -10.92
N HIS A 102 -10.94 -10.23 -10.75
CA HIS A 102 -9.78 -10.96 -10.24
C HIS A 102 -9.05 -10.29 -9.07
N ALA A 103 -9.34 -8.99 -8.78
CA ALA A 103 -8.70 -8.34 -7.65
C ALA A 103 -9.15 -8.98 -6.32
N VAL A 104 -8.18 -9.18 -5.45
CA VAL A 104 -8.39 -9.65 -4.07
C VAL A 104 -7.62 -8.78 -3.10
N ALA A 105 -8.19 -8.56 -1.92
CA ALA A 105 -7.54 -7.78 -0.88
C ALA A 105 -6.23 -8.46 -0.43
N ALA A 106 -5.19 -7.67 -0.23
CA ALA A 106 -3.90 -8.16 0.25
C ALA A 106 -4.03 -8.86 1.62
N PRO A 107 -3.24 -9.90 1.89
CA PRO A 107 -3.31 -10.63 3.15
C PRO A 107 -3.17 -9.73 4.37
N GLY A 108 -4.17 -9.74 5.25
CA GLY A 108 -4.24 -8.95 6.48
C GLY A 108 -4.73 -7.51 6.31
N ALA A 109 -5.10 -7.09 5.09
CA ALA A 109 -5.66 -5.75 4.86
C ALA A 109 -6.94 -5.52 5.67
N ILE A 110 -7.93 -6.41 5.56
CA ILE A 110 -9.20 -6.31 6.29
C ILE A 110 -8.95 -6.27 7.80
N ASP A 111 -8.17 -7.21 8.32
CA ASP A 111 -7.85 -7.27 9.75
C ASP A 111 -7.19 -5.99 10.29
N LEU A 112 -6.31 -5.37 9.48
CA LEU A 112 -5.65 -4.13 9.85
C LEU A 112 -6.62 -2.95 9.80
N LEU A 113 -7.42 -2.86 8.75
CA LEU A 113 -8.41 -1.79 8.57
C LEU A 113 -9.48 -1.83 9.66
N ASP A 114 -10.00 -3.01 10.01
CA ASP A 114 -10.92 -3.19 11.14
C ASP A 114 -10.31 -2.64 12.43
N TRP A 115 -9.08 -3.06 12.74
CA TRP A 115 -8.39 -2.63 13.96
C TRP A 115 -8.17 -1.10 13.99
N LEU A 116 -7.79 -0.48 12.86
CA LEU A 116 -7.58 0.96 12.76
C LEU A 116 -8.90 1.73 12.92
N THR A 117 -9.98 1.22 12.33
CA THR A 117 -11.34 1.76 12.45
C THR A 117 -11.83 1.68 13.89
N ASP A 118 -11.64 0.56 14.58
CA ASP A 118 -11.96 0.39 16.00
C ASP A 118 -11.16 1.35 16.89
N CYS A 119 -9.96 1.74 16.47
CA CYS A 119 -9.17 2.78 17.12
C CYS A 119 -9.68 4.21 16.84
N GLY A 120 -10.64 4.38 15.95
CA GLY A 120 -11.18 5.69 15.54
C GLY A 120 -10.20 6.53 14.72
N LEU A 121 -9.26 5.89 14.01
CA LEU A 121 -8.30 6.58 13.15
C LEU A 121 -8.89 6.83 11.76
N PRO A 122 -8.88 8.08 11.27
CA PRO A 122 -9.24 8.39 9.90
C PRO A 122 -8.29 7.72 8.90
N LEU A 123 -8.85 7.15 7.83
CA LEU A 123 -8.12 6.39 6.82
C LEU A 123 -8.24 7.05 5.44
N ALA A 124 -7.15 7.02 4.67
CA ALA A 124 -7.16 7.40 3.26
C ALA A 124 -6.37 6.43 2.39
N VAL A 125 -6.74 6.40 1.10
CA VAL A 125 -5.90 5.85 0.03
C VAL A 125 -5.22 7.00 -0.69
N ALA A 126 -3.95 6.82 -1.08
CA ALA A 126 -3.16 7.74 -1.89
C ALA A 126 -2.37 6.95 -2.94
N SER A 127 -2.97 6.72 -4.11
CA SER A 127 -2.42 5.91 -5.20
C SER A 127 -2.03 6.76 -6.41
N SER A 128 -0.94 6.37 -7.10
CA SER A 128 -0.55 6.97 -8.39
C SER A 128 -1.51 6.61 -9.52
N SER A 129 -2.34 5.60 -9.33
CA SER A 129 -3.35 5.16 -10.29
C SER A 129 -4.48 6.19 -10.45
N ARG A 130 -5.18 6.14 -11.59
CA ARG A 130 -6.31 7.04 -11.89
C ARG A 130 -7.49 6.78 -10.96
N SER A 131 -8.28 7.82 -10.68
CA SER A 131 -9.45 7.76 -9.78
C SER A 131 -10.41 6.62 -10.10
N GLN A 132 -10.64 6.34 -11.39
CA GLN A 132 -11.52 5.26 -11.82
C GLN A 132 -10.98 3.88 -11.43
N TRP A 133 -9.66 3.66 -11.61
CA TRP A 133 -8.99 2.42 -11.25
C TRP A 133 -9.04 2.19 -9.73
N VAL A 134 -8.63 3.21 -8.97
CA VAL A 134 -8.64 3.15 -7.50
C VAL A 134 -10.01 2.80 -6.95
N LYS A 135 -11.06 3.50 -7.41
CA LYS A 135 -12.43 3.25 -6.96
C LYS A 135 -12.95 1.87 -7.37
N THR A 136 -12.67 1.45 -8.63
CA THR A 136 -13.08 0.14 -9.13
C THR A 136 -12.40 -0.98 -8.33
N CYS A 137 -11.10 -0.88 -8.10
CA CYS A 137 -10.34 -1.85 -7.33
C CYS A 137 -10.86 -1.93 -5.89
N LEU A 138 -10.92 -0.80 -5.18
CA LEU A 138 -11.38 -0.75 -3.78
C LEU A 138 -12.82 -1.31 -3.62
N HIS A 139 -13.69 -1.04 -4.59
CA HIS A 139 -15.04 -1.60 -4.60
C HIS A 139 -15.01 -3.12 -4.80
N ALA A 140 -14.23 -3.61 -5.77
CA ALA A 140 -14.14 -5.03 -6.09
C ALA A 140 -13.59 -5.86 -4.93
N ILE A 141 -12.58 -5.33 -4.22
CA ILE A 141 -12.00 -6.01 -3.04
C ILE A 141 -12.75 -5.74 -1.73
N GLY A 142 -13.87 -5.00 -1.78
CA GLY A 142 -14.73 -4.72 -0.61
C GLY A 142 -14.15 -3.73 0.40
N LEU A 143 -13.13 -2.95 0.04
CA LEU A 143 -12.44 -2.05 0.97
C LEU A 143 -12.85 -0.58 0.88
N LEU A 144 -13.65 -0.20 -0.13
CA LEU A 144 -13.98 1.23 -0.36
C LEU A 144 -14.62 1.91 0.88
N GLY A 145 -15.43 1.19 1.62
CA GLY A 145 -16.15 1.70 2.79
C GLY A 145 -15.28 2.01 4.02
N TYR A 146 -14.04 1.54 4.06
CA TYR A 146 -13.11 1.83 5.16
C TYR A 146 -12.49 3.23 5.09
N PHE A 147 -12.44 3.83 3.89
CA PHE A 147 -11.66 5.03 3.67
C PHE A 147 -12.51 6.30 3.68
N ASP A 148 -12.16 7.24 4.56
CA ASP A 148 -12.77 8.58 4.61
C ASP A 148 -12.44 9.39 3.36
N ARG A 149 -11.26 9.15 2.77
CA ARG A 149 -10.76 9.86 1.58
C ARG A 149 -10.01 8.91 0.63
N VAL A 150 -10.18 9.19 -0.65
CA VAL A 150 -9.43 8.56 -1.73
C VAL A 150 -8.78 9.66 -2.56
N VAL A 151 -7.46 9.65 -2.62
CA VAL A 151 -6.64 10.56 -3.44
C VAL A 151 -5.95 9.72 -4.50
N ALA A 152 -6.15 10.09 -5.76
CA ALA A 152 -5.66 9.38 -6.93
C ALA A 152 -4.67 10.25 -7.72
N GLY A 153 -3.91 9.65 -8.61
CA GLY A 153 -2.86 10.31 -9.38
C GLY A 153 -3.36 11.45 -10.27
N ASP A 154 -4.59 11.35 -10.78
CA ASP A 154 -5.24 12.41 -11.58
C ASP A 154 -5.78 13.58 -10.74
N MET A 155 -5.61 13.58 -9.43
CA MET A 155 -6.00 14.65 -8.52
C MET A 155 -4.83 15.55 -8.09
N VAL A 156 -3.62 15.27 -8.55
CA VAL A 156 -2.39 15.99 -8.22
C VAL A 156 -1.64 16.41 -9.48
N ALA A 157 -0.88 17.47 -9.38
CA ALA A 157 -0.07 17.98 -10.50
C ALA A 157 1.24 17.23 -10.66
N SER A 158 1.80 16.74 -9.55
CA SER A 158 3.11 16.07 -9.52
C SER A 158 2.97 14.65 -8.99
N ALA A 159 3.45 13.67 -9.77
CA ALA A 159 3.46 12.26 -9.38
C ALA A 159 4.55 11.98 -8.31
N LYS A 160 4.41 10.86 -7.58
CA LYS A 160 5.48 10.33 -6.71
C LYS A 160 6.79 10.24 -7.53
N PRO A 161 7.94 10.70 -7.03
CA PRO A 161 8.27 10.95 -5.63
C PRO A 161 8.01 12.38 -5.10
N ASP A 162 7.16 13.17 -5.76
CA ASP A 162 6.68 14.42 -5.18
C ASP A 162 5.74 14.12 -4.01
N PRO A 163 5.81 14.86 -2.88
CA PRO A 163 4.97 14.61 -1.71
C PRO A 163 3.50 15.05 -1.87
N GLU A 164 3.12 15.66 -2.99
CA GLU A 164 1.83 16.33 -3.17
C GLU A 164 0.64 15.42 -2.83
N ILE A 165 0.67 14.16 -3.28
CA ILE A 165 -0.42 13.22 -3.08
C ILE A 165 -0.65 12.91 -1.59
N TYR A 166 0.42 12.72 -0.82
CA TYR A 166 0.35 12.45 0.62
C TYR A 166 -0.05 13.69 1.41
N LEU A 167 0.48 14.86 1.04
CA LEU A 167 0.07 16.14 1.64
C LEU A 167 -1.40 16.45 1.38
N LEU A 168 -1.90 16.13 0.17
CA LEU A 168 -3.32 16.25 -0.16
C LEU A 168 -4.17 15.32 0.70
N ALA A 169 -3.78 14.05 0.85
CA ALA A 169 -4.48 13.09 1.69
C ALA A 169 -4.54 13.54 3.16
N ALA A 170 -3.41 13.96 3.74
CA ALA A 170 -3.35 14.47 5.11
C ALA A 170 -4.24 15.71 5.30
N ARG A 171 -4.22 16.65 4.34
CA ARG A 171 -5.09 17.84 4.35
C ARG A 171 -6.56 17.45 4.33
N GLN A 172 -6.97 16.52 3.48
CA GLN A 172 -8.35 16.05 3.40
C GLN A 172 -8.82 15.32 4.67
N LEU A 173 -7.90 14.64 5.37
CA LEU A 173 -8.15 14.01 6.66
C LEU A 173 -8.04 14.99 7.84
N ARG A 174 -7.67 16.26 7.60
CA ARG A 174 -7.40 17.28 8.63
C ARG A 174 -6.32 16.83 9.64
N ALA A 175 -5.36 16.06 9.18
CA ALA A 175 -4.25 15.52 9.97
C ALA A 175 -2.95 16.29 9.70
N GLN A 176 -2.10 16.41 10.72
CA GLN A 176 -0.76 16.94 10.55
C GLN A 176 0.14 15.88 9.88
N PRO A 177 0.90 16.21 8.82
CA PRO A 177 1.76 15.23 8.14
C PRO A 177 2.67 14.44 9.09
N ALA A 178 3.34 15.11 10.03
CA ALA A 178 4.19 14.45 11.02
C ALA A 178 3.47 13.50 11.98
N ARG A 179 2.13 13.46 11.93
CA ARG A 179 1.27 12.54 12.70
C ARG A 179 0.51 11.56 11.80
N CYS A 180 0.89 11.46 10.54
CA CYS A 180 0.36 10.46 9.62
C CYS A 180 1.32 9.27 9.52
N VAL A 181 0.74 8.06 9.40
CA VAL A 181 1.46 6.83 9.06
C VAL A 181 1.10 6.46 7.63
N VAL A 182 2.10 6.14 6.82
CA VAL A 182 1.93 5.72 5.43
C VAL A 182 2.38 4.28 5.27
N PHE A 183 1.58 3.46 4.58
CA PHE A 183 1.97 2.14 4.07
C PHE A 183 2.25 2.23 2.58
N GLU A 184 3.42 1.77 2.14
CA GLU A 184 3.93 1.91 0.78
C GLU A 184 4.83 0.75 0.37
N ASP A 185 4.83 0.38 -0.91
CA ASP A 185 5.64 -0.72 -1.45
C ASP A 185 6.69 -0.29 -2.48
N SER A 186 6.69 0.99 -2.89
CA SER A 186 7.53 1.50 -3.98
C SER A 186 8.57 2.51 -3.51
N PRO A 187 9.78 2.57 -4.13
CA PRO A 187 10.80 3.57 -3.81
C PRO A 187 10.33 5.02 -4.04
N PRO A 188 9.60 5.35 -5.14
CA PRO A 188 9.06 6.69 -5.32
C PRO A 188 8.06 7.06 -4.23
N GLY A 189 7.19 6.13 -3.83
CA GLY A 189 6.19 6.38 -2.80
C GLY A 189 6.78 6.53 -1.41
N VAL A 190 7.73 5.68 -1.02
CA VAL A 190 8.50 5.85 0.24
C VAL A 190 9.19 7.21 0.28
N THR A 191 9.78 7.63 -0.85
CA THR A 191 10.42 8.95 -0.96
C THR A 191 9.39 10.09 -0.81
N ALA A 192 8.23 9.97 -1.45
CA ALA A 192 7.15 10.95 -1.36
C ALA A 192 6.63 11.10 0.07
N ALA A 193 6.36 9.98 0.76
CA ALA A 193 5.91 9.97 2.15
C ALA A 193 6.95 10.57 3.10
N SER A 194 8.24 10.25 2.90
CA SER A 194 9.34 10.81 3.66
C SER A 194 9.48 12.34 3.45
N ARG A 195 9.38 12.80 2.20
CA ARG A 195 9.38 14.24 1.86
C ARG A 195 8.17 14.98 2.45
N ALA A 196 7.04 14.30 2.57
CA ALA A 196 5.87 14.83 3.27
C ALA A 196 6.05 14.91 4.80
N GLY A 197 7.15 14.38 5.35
CA GLY A 197 7.42 14.33 6.79
C GLY A 197 6.58 13.32 7.54
N MET A 198 6.10 12.26 6.88
CA MET A 198 5.24 11.22 7.44
C MET A 198 6.03 10.01 7.92
N TYR A 199 5.47 9.25 8.88
CA TYR A 199 6.04 7.97 9.30
C TYR A 199 5.70 6.91 8.27
N THR A 200 6.72 6.35 7.61
CA THR A 200 6.54 5.42 6.49
C THR A 200 6.86 4.00 6.90
N ILE A 201 5.96 3.08 6.58
CA ILE A 201 6.11 1.63 6.71
C ILE A 201 6.17 1.06 5.31
N ALA A 202 7.31 0.48 4.94
CA ALA A 202 7.46 -0.21 3.67
C ALA A 202 6.82 -1.61 3.76
N VAL A 203 5.99 -1.94 2.78
CA VAL A 203 5.41 -3.28 2.58
C VAL A 203 6.21 -3.95 1.46
N CYS A 204 6.99 -4.96 1.81
CA CYS A 204 7.84 -5.67 0.85
C CYS A 204 7.03 -6.78 0.18
N THR A 205 6.86 -6.69 -1.15
CA THR A 205 6.19 -7.68 -1.99
C THR A 205 7.21 -8.52 -2.77
N ALA A 206 6.74 -9.47 -3.57
CA ALA A 206 7.59 -10.22 -4.49
C ALA A 206 8.25 -9.33 -5.57
N TYR A 207 7.67 -8.18 -5.84
CA TYR A 207 8.12 -7.21 -6.86
C TYR A 207 8.94 -6.07 -6.25
N THR A 208 9.08 -6.02 -4.94
CA THR A 208 9.81 -4.95 -4.26
C THR A 208 11.30 -4.99 -4.62
N PRO A 209 11.86 -3.89 -5.14
CA PRO A 209 13.29 -3.84 -5.46
C PRO A 209 14.15 -3.87 -4.18
N PRO A 210 15.38 -4.40 -4.26
CA PRO A 210 16.32 -4.34 -3.16
C PRO A 210 16.52 -2.91 -2.67
N GLY A 211 16.48 -2.71 -1.35
CA GLY A 211 16.74 -1.39 -0.74
C GLY A 211 15.50 -0.54 -0.45
N LEU A 212 14.28 -0.99 -0.76
CA LEU A 212 13.05 -0.25 -0.41
C LEU A 212 13.03 0.12 1.08
N ALA A 213 13.40 -0.81 1.95
CA ALA A 213 13.42 -0.59 3.40
C ALA A 213 14.35 0.53 3.86
N THR A 214 15.34 0.92 3.03
CA THR A 214 16.37 1.92 3.41
C THR A 214 15.79 3.33 3.58
N GLY A 215 14.70 3.65 2.84
CA GLY A 215 14.05 4.96 2.91
C GLY A 215 12.86 5.02 3.89
N ALA A 216 12.42 3.89 4.42
CA ALA A 216 11.28 3.80 5.31
C ALA A 216 11.71 3.75 6.79
N HIS A 217 10.81 4.14 7.69
CA HIS A 217 11.02 4.05 9.14
C HIS A 217 10.92 2.60 9.66
N PHE A 218 10.16 1.77 8.96
CA PHE A 218 9.95 0.36 9.25
C PHE A 218 9.62 -0.40 7.97
N ALA A 219 9.90 -1.72 7.95
CA ALA A 219 9.55 -2.58 6.84
C ALA A 219 8.88 -3.86 7.33
N VAL A 220 7.88 -4.32 6.60
CA VAL A 220 7.12 -5.56 6.83
C VAL A 220 6.97 -6.32 5.52
N ASN A 221 6.73 -7.63 5.60
CA ASN A 221 6.52 -8.45 4.41
C ASN A 221 5.02 -8.57 4.03
N SER A 222 4.12 -8.10 4.87
CA SER A 222 2.68 -8.06 4.59
C SER A 222 1.94 -7.25 5.65
N LEU A 223 0.73 -6.79 5.32
CA LEU A 223 -0.16 -6.17 6.30
C LEU A 223 -0.59 -7.16 7.41
N ALA A 224 -0.59 -8.47 7.13
CA ALA A 224 -0.86 -9.50 8.13
C ALA A 224 0.19 -9.54 9.25
N GLU A 225 1.44 -9.16 8.98
CA GLU A 225 2.48 -9.04 9.99
C GLU A 225 2.17 -7.90 10.96
N VAL A 226 1.74 -6.75 10.42
CA VAL A 226 1.32 -5.58 11.21
C VAL A 226 0.11 -5.91 12.07
N SER A 227 -0.93 -6.47 11.48
CA SER A 227 -2.17 -6.85 12.14
C SER A 227 -1.91 -7.79 13.33
N ARG A 228 -1.09 -8.83 13.16
CA ARG A 228 -0.70 -9.74 14.24
C ARG A 228 0.05 -9.04 15.36
N ALA A 229 0.99 -8.15 15.02
CA ALA A 229 1.76 -7.40 16.02
C ALA A 229 0.88 -6.47 16.87
N LEU A 230 -0.11 -5.85 16.26
CA LEU A 230 -1.06 -4.95 16.93
C LEU A 230 -2.04 -5.72 17.83
N ARG A 231 -2.62 -6.83 17.35
CA ARG A 231 -3.50 -7.71 18.14
C ARG A 231 -2.78 -8.28 19.35
N GLY A 232 -1.53 -8.74 19.22
CA GLY A 232 -0.72 -9.23 20.34
C GLY A 232 -0.56 -8.20 21.46
N ARG A 233 -0.46 -6.91 21.14
CA ARG A 233 -0.38 -5.81 22.11
C ARG A 233 -1.71 -5.51 22.79
N THR A 234 -2.83 -5.68 22.12
CA THR A 234 -4.17 -5.50 22.69
C THR A 234 -4.45 -6.59 23.72
N PHE A 235 -4.11 -7.85 23.45
CA PHE A 235 -4.24 -8.95 24.43
C PHE A 235 -3.35 -8.73 25.65
N ALA A 236 -2.11 -8.26 25.48
CA ALA A 236 -1.22 -7.97 26.61
C ALA A 236 -1.75 -6.83 27.49
N ARG A 237 -2.40 -5.81 26.91
CA ARG A 237 -3.04 -4.71 27.66
C ARG A 237 -4.30 -5.16 28.41
N ALA A 238 -5.12 -6.03 27.81
CA ALA A 238 -6.33 -6.58 28.45
C ALA A 238 -5.96 -7.50 29.63
N ALA A 239 -4.95 -8.35 29.47
CA ALA A 239 -4.45 -9.21 30.53
C ALA A 239 -3.90 -8.44 31.74
N HIS A 240 -3.28 -7.26 31.50
CA HIS A 240 -2.79 -6.40 32.59
C HIS A 240 -3.87 -5.58 33.29
N ARG A 241 -5.04 -5.38 32.67
CA ARG A 241 -6.19 -4.68 33.30
C ARG A 241 -7.15 -5.61 34.04
N GLY A 242 -7.01 -6.92 33.87
CA GLY A 242 -7.92 -7.95 34.40
C GLY A 242 -7.49 -8.65 35.66
N ALA A 243 -6.37 -8.29 36.33
CA ALA A 243 -6.02 -8.82 37.63
C ALA A 243 -6.75 -8.00 38.72
N PRO A 244 -7.80 -8.56 39.39
CA PRO A 244 -8.37 -7.92 40.54
C PRO A 244 -7.33 -7.96 41.65
N GLY A 245 -7.00 -6.80 42.23
CA GLY A 245 -6.18 -6.70 43.40
C GLY A 245 -6.77 -7.58 44.53
N VAL A 246 -6.05 -8.60 44.93
CA VAL A 246 -6.35 -9.36 46.15
C VAL A 246 -6.11 -8.40 47.31
N GLY A 247 -7.18 -7.79 47.80
CA GLY A 247 -7.16 -7.02 49.03
C GLY A 247 -6.86 -7.96 50.22
N HIS A 248 -5.66 -7.85 50.75
CA HIS A 248 -5.35 -8.38 52.07
C HIS A 248 -6.11 -7.51 53.10
N ASN A 249 -7.23 -8.03 53.56
CA ASN A 249 -7.87 -7.54 54.78
C ASN A 249 -7.12 -8.20 55.96
N GLY A 250 -6.16 -7.46 56.51
CA GLY A 250 -5.55 -7.76 57.80
C GLY A 250 -6.55 -7.52 58.91
N GLY A 251 -7.06 -8.59 59.48
CA GLY A 251 -7.83 -8.52 60.72
C GLY A 251 -6.95 -8.08 61.89
N HIS A 252 -7.42 -7.09 62.61
CA HIS A 252 -7.03 -6.90 64.00
C HIS A 252 -8.26 -7.21 64.85
N GLY A 253 -8.10 -8.27 65.63
CA GLY A 253 -8.96 -8.54 66.75
C GLY A 253 -8.62 -7.61 67.92
N PHE A 254 -9.64 -7.13 68.53
CA PHE A 254 -10.01 -7.12 69.95
C PHE A 254 -11.43 -6.62 69.99
#